data_4a0f80df13dfe9e98bdb15dab48cd897
#
_entry.id   4a0f80df13dfe9e98bdb15dab48cd897
#
_cell.length_a   1.000
_cell.length_b   1.000
_cell.length_c   1.000
_cell.angle_alpha   90.00
_cell.angle_beta   90.00
_cell.angle_gamma   90.00
#
_symmetry.space_group_name_H-M   'P 1'
#
loop_
_entity.id
_entity.type
_entity.pdbx_description
1 polymer ?
#
loop_
_entity_poly.entity_id
_entity_poly.type
_entity_poly.pdbx_seq_one_letter_code
_entity_poly.pdbx_strand_id
1 'polypeptide(L)'
;MEEIHMNYNKKTVRDVEVSGKKVLLRCDFNVPQDKETGEITSDKRIVAALPTIRYLLDNGAAVIACSHLGKPVATFESYVKKQVEKGKDASSVKKEDWEKSLKKLTLAPVAKRLSELLGQEVIFASDVVGEDAQAKAAALKPGQILLLENTRFEKGETKNDPELAKAMASMADLYVSDAFGAVHRAHASTAGVAAYLPAVSGFLIQKELEFLGGAIANPKRPLVAILGGSKVSSKIGVINNLLEIADTIIIGGGMAYTFSAAMGGKVGNSLLEADWMDYSKDMIAKAEAKGVKLLLPVDTVCADKFAADANSQVVKAGEIPDGWEGLDIGPETVKLYCDAVADAGTVIWNGPMGVFEFPAFAKGTEAVAEALSKTDAITIIGGGDSAAAVEQLGYADKMTHISTGGGASLEFLEGKELPGVACLLDA
;
A
#
# COMPACT_ATOMS: atom_id res chain seq x y z
N MET A 1 -17.64 20.45 13.89
CA MET A 1 -16.53 19.51 13.74
C MET A 1 -15.42 20.33 13.10
N GLU A 2 -14.32 20.54 13.82
CA GLU A 2 -13.15 21.19 13.22
C GLU A 2 -12.66 20.28 12.10
N GLU A 3 -12.57 20.82 10.89
CA GLU A 3 -11.89 20.14 9.79
C GLU A 3 -10.44 19.95 10.21
N ILE A 4 -10.04 18.72 10.48
CA ILE A 4 -8.64 18.37 10.69
C ILE A 4 -7.95 18.53 9.34
N HIS A 5 -7.42 19.72 9.08
CA HIS A 5 -6.52 19.92 7.95
C HIS A 5 -5.23 19.14 8.24
N MET A 6 -5.09 17.97 7.62
CA MET A 6 -3.86 17.21 7.71
C MET A 6 -2.72 18.02 7.10
N ASN A 7 -1.69 18.29 7.91
CA ASN A 7 -0.49 18.92 7.43
C ASN A 7 0.42 17.89 6.78
N TYR A 8 0.48 17.92 5.44
CA TYR A 8 1.37 17.05 4.65
C TYR A 8 2.78 17.62 4.48
N ASN A 9 3.01 18.86 4.92
CA ASN A 9 4.31 19.51 4.86
C ASN A 9 5.15 19.08 6.07
N LYS A 10 5.86 17.96 5.92
CA LYS A 10 6.69 17.37 6.97
C LYS A 10 8.17 17.58 6.71
N LYS A 11 8.96 17.80 7.77
CA LYS A 11 10.42 17.80 7.66
C LYS A 11 10.93 16.48 7.12
N THR A 12 11.97 16.60 6.29
CA THR A 12 12.64 15.46 5.65
C THR A 12 14.05 15.28 6.23
N VAL A 13 14.73 14.23 5.84
CA VAL A 13 16.14 14.00 6.17
C VAL A 13 17.06 15.15 5.72
N ARG A 14 16.62 16.02 4.78
CA ARG A 14 17.39 17.19 4.32
C ARG A 14 17.29 18.38 5.25
N ASP A 15 16.26 18.42 6.09
CA ASP A 15 15.96 19.56 6.96
C ASP A 15 16.58 19.42 8.35
N VAL A 16 17.37 18.38 8.56
CA VAL A 16 18.01 18.07 9.85
C VAL A 16 19.48 17.69 9.67
N GLU A 17 20.30 18.02 10.67
CA GLU A 17 21.70 17.57 10.71
C GLU A 17 21.76 16.07 11.02
N VAL A 18 22.42 15.28 10.15
CA VAL A 18 22.57 13.83 10.30
C VAL A 18 24.01 13.40 10.53
N SER A 19 24.99 14.27 10.24
CA SER A 19 26.41 13.95 10.36
C SER A 19 26.79 13.62 11.80
N GLY A 20 27.48 12.51 11.98
CA GLY A 20 27.91 12.02 13.30
C GLY A 20 26.79 11.47 14.18
N LYS A 21 25.54 11.48 13.74
CA LYS A 21 24.38 10.98 14.49
C LYS A 21 24.11 9.51 14.20
N LYS A 22 23.57 8.82 15.21
CA LYS A 22 22.93 7.52 15.05
C LYS A 22 21.48 7.73 14.65
N VAL A 23 21.08 7.20 13.50
CA VAL A 23 19.76 7.39 12.92
C VAL A 23 19.00 6.07 12.92
N LEU A 24 17.90 6.00 13.66
CA LEU A 24 16.95 4.89 13.57
C LEU A 24 16.09 5.09 12.30
N LEU A 25 16.30 4.25 11.30
CA LEU A 25 15.62 4.33 10.00
C LEU A 25 14.59 3.20 9.88
N ARG A 26 13.31 3.55 9.79
CA ARG A 26 12.23 2.59 9.55
C ARG A 26 12.03 2.36 8.05
N CYS A 27 12.42 1.20 7.56
CA CYS A 27 12.27 0.77 6.18
C CYS A 27 11.08 -0.19 6.00
N ASP A 28 10.61 -0.34 4.78
CA ASP A 28 9.68 -1.41 4.40
C ASP A 28 10.43 -2.52 3.65
N PHE A 29 10.95 -3.48 4.39
CA PHE A 29 11.61 -4.68 3.88
C PHE A 29 10.70 -5.92 3.93
N ASN A 30 9.39 -5.69 3.93
CA ASN A 30 8.41 -6.77 3.85
C ASN A 30 8.34 -7.33 2.42
N VAL A 31 9.46 -7.92 2.00
CA VAL A 31 9.66 -8.48 0.66
C VAL A 31 8.88 -9.78 0.47
N PRO A 32 8.42 -10.10 -0.75
CA PRO A 32 7.89 -11.41 -1.05
C PRO A 32 9.01 -12.44 -1.04
N GLN A 33 8.70 -13.62 -0.50
CA GLN A 33 9.61 -14.73 -0.38
C GLN A 33 8.98 -16.00 -0.96
N ASP A 34 9.81 -16.85 -1.53
CA ASP A 34 9.42 -18.22 -1.86
C ASP A 34 9.00 -18.96 -0.58
N LYS A 35 7.85 -19.64 -0.63
CA LYS A 35 7.26 -20.30 0.55
C LYS A 35 8.03 -21.51 1.04
N GLU A 36 8.78 -22.16 0.15
CA GLU A 36 9.54 -23.36 0.44
C GLU A 36 10.98 -23.04 0.84
N THR A 37 11.66 -22.22 0.04
CA THR A 37 13.08 -21.89 0.23
C THR A 37 13.32 -20.70 1.16
N GLY A 38 12.35 -19.77 1.28
CA GLY A 38 12.51 -18.50 1.99
C GLY A 38 13.34 -17.46 1.23
N GLU A 39 13.71 -17.74 -0.01
CA GLU A 39 14.45 -16.80 -0.84
C GLU A 39 13.59 -15.61 -1.26
N ILE A 40 14.23 -14.44 -1.35
CA ILE A 40 13.57 -13.20 -1.79
C ILE A 40 13.24 -13.33 -3.29
N THR A 41 11.95 -13.24 -3.63
CA THR A 41 11.48 -13.30 -5.02
C THR A 41 11.39 -11.94 -5.70
N SER A 42 11.39 -10.85 -4.93
CA SER A 42 11.50 -9.48 -5.43
C SER A 42 12.15 -8.58 -4.37
N ASP A 43 13.15 -7.82 -4.78
CA ASP A 43 13.89 -6.88 -3.93
C ASP A 43 13.45 -5.40 -4.11
N LYS A 44 12.38 -5.14 -4.86
CA LYS A 44 11.89 -3.79 -5.17
C LYS A 44 11.76 -2.89 -3.96
N ARG A 45 11.28 -3.43 -2.82
CA ARG A 45 11.15 -2.68 -1.56
C ARG A 45 12.49 -2.30 -0.96
N ILE A 46 13.50 -3.16 -1.08
CA ILE A 46 14.87 -2.87 -0.63
C ILE A 46 15.45 -1.77 -1.52
N VAL A 47 15.31 -1.89 -2.82
CA VAL A 47 15.77 -0.89 -3.80
C VAL A 47 15.12 0.47 -3.55
N ALA A 48 13.82 0.51 -3.23
CA ALA A 48 13.09 1.74 -2.95
C ALA A 48 13.61 2.49 -1.70
N ALA A 49 14.21 1.80 -0.75
CA ALA A 49 14.79 2.41 0.46
C ALA A 49 16.23 2.93 0.24
N LEU A 50 16.92 2.50 -0.82
CA LEU A 50 18.32 2.85 -1.07
C LEU A 50 18.60 4.37 -1.13
N PRO A 51 17.76 5.21 -1.76
CA PRO A 51 18.03 6.65 -1.79
C PRO A 51 18.18 7.28 -0.41
N THR A 52 17.31 6.94 0.53
CA THR A 52 17.38 7.45 1.90
C THR A 52 18.57 6.85 2.65
N ILE A 53 18.83 5.55 2.50
CA ILE A 53 19.96 4.87 3.14
C ILE A 53 21.27 5.50 2.66
N ARG A 54 21.48 5.63 1.35
CA ARG A 54 22.70 6.22 0.77
C ARG A 54 22.88 7.67 1.22
N TYR A 55 21.81 8.47 1.19
CA TYR A 55 21.89 9.86 1.67
C TYR A 55 22.39 9.93 3.11
N LEU A 56 21.87 9.13 4.01
CA LEU A 56 22.28 9.11 5.41
C LEU A 56 23.75 8.66 5.56
N LEU A 57 24.16 7.59 4.88
CA LEU A 57 25.54 7.08 4.93
C LEU A 57 26.53 8.08 4.34
N ASP A 58 26.24 8.65 3.18
CA ASP A 58 27.10 9.61 2.46
C ASP A 58 27.25 10.93 3.24
N ASN A 59 26.25 11.28 4.06
CA ASN A 59 26.31 12.46 4.95
C ASN A 59 26.84 12.13 6.37
N GLY A 60 27.46 10.97 6.55
CA GLY A 60 28.18 10.65 7.77
C GLY A 60 27.31 10.22 8.95
N ALA A 61 26.08 9.75 8.70
CA ALA A 61 25.27 9.11 9.73
C ALA A 61 25.71 7.67 9.99
N ALA A 62 25.46 7.16 11.20
CA ALA A 62 25.47 5.75 11.54
C ALA A 62 24.01 5.26 11.49
N VAL A 63 23.69 4.35 10.56
CA VAL A 63 22.30 3.97 10.30
C VAL A 63 21.91 2.71 11.03
N ILE A 64 20.86 2.76 11.84
CA ILE A 64 20.22 1.61 12.47
C ILE A 64 18.89 1.37 11.74
N ALA A 65 18.89 0.49 10.75
CA ALA A 65 17.70 0.15 9.99
C ALA A 65 16.84 -0.86 10.74
N CYS A 66 15.53 -0.68 10.70
CA CYS A 66 14.57 -1.63 11.24
C CYS A 66 13.40 -1.82 10.27
N SER A 67 12.82 -3.00 10.27
CA SER A 67 11.66 -3.35 9.44
C SER A 67 10.92 -4.53 10.02
N HIS A 68 9.71 -4.73 9.51
CA HIS A 68 8.97 -5.98 9.69
C HIS A 68 9.06 -6.87 8.44
N LEU A 69 8.84 -8.15 8.62
CA LEU A 69 8.70 -9.13 7.56
C LEU A 69 7.57 -10.10 7.90
N GLY A 70 6.56 -10.18 7.03
CA GLY A 70 5.42 -11.05 7.21
C GLY A 70 4.58 -10.77 8.46
N LYS A 71 3.94 -11.81 8.95
CA LYS A 71 3.08 -11.77 10.15
C LYS A 71 3.47 -12.89 11.11
N PRO A 72 4.66 -12.81 11.75
CA PRO A 72 5.07 -13.79 12.73
C PRO A 72 4.12 -13.80 13.93
N VAL A 73 4.04 -14.91 14.60
CA VAL A 73 3.34 -15.04 15.88
C VAL A 73 4.40 -14.95 16.99
N ALA A 74 4.44 -13.83 17.67
CA ALA A 74 5.54 -13.44 18.56
C ALA A 74 5.71 -14.34 19.79
N THR A 75 4.67 -15.10 20.20
CA THR A 75 4.76 -16.01 21.35
C THR A 75 4.27 -17.41 21.02
N PHE A 76 4.87 -18.43 21.64
CA PHE A 76 4.42 -19.82 21.44
C PHE A 76 2.97 -20.04 21.87
N GLU A 77 2.53 -19.43 22.96
CA GLU A 77 1.14 -19.48 23.41
C GLU A 77 0.15 -19.01 22.33
N SER A 78 0.44 -17.85 21.75
CA SER A 78 -0.37 -17.31 20.64
C SER A 78 -0.30 -18.21 19.38
N TYR A 79 0.84 -18.84 19.15
CA TYR A 79 0.99 -19.80 18.05
C TYR A 79 0.12 -21.04 18.26
N VAL A 80 0.13 -21.61 19.47
CA VAL A 80 -0.76 -22.73 19.84
C VAL A 80 -2.22 -22.36 19.60
N LYS A 81 -2.67 -21.21 20.13
CA LYS A 81 -4.04 -20.72 19.93
C LYS A 81 -4.43 -20.67 18.45
N LYS A 82 -3.57 -20.09 17.62
CA LYS A 82 -3.78 -19.98 16.16
C LYS A 82 -3.83 -21.35 15.46
N GLN A 83 -3.07 -22.35 15.93
CA GLN A 83 -3.12 -23.70 15.38
C GLN A 83 -4.40 -24.44 15.79
N VAL A 84 -4.89 -24.20 17.02
CA VAL A 84 -6.17 -24.74 17.50
C VAL A 84 -7.34 -24.15 16.70
N GLU A 85 -7.33 -22.86 16.41
CA GLU A 85 -8.32 -22.21 15.54
C GLU A 85 -8.34 -22.82 14.12
N LYS A 86 -7.23 -23.43 13.69
CA LYS A 86 -7.13 -24.18 12.43
C LYS A 86 -7.47 -25.67 12.54
N GLY A 87 -8.00 -26.10 13.69
CA GLY A 87 -8.45 -27.47 13.92
C GLY A 87 -7.39 -28.45 14.42
N LYS A 88 -6.19 -27.97 14.85
CA LYS A 88 -5.19 -28.85 15.47
C LYS A 88 -5.43 -29.03 16.96
N ASP A 89 -5.07 -30.20 17.49
CA ASP A 89 -5.03 -30.40 18.94
C ASP A 89 -3.89 -29.59 19.56
N ALA A 90 -4.17 -28.86 20.65
CA ALA A 90 -3.18 -28.04 21.34
C ALA A 90 -1.97 -28.85 21.80
N SER A 91 -2.16 -30.09 22.25
CA SER A 91 -1.09 -31.00 22.71
C SER A 91 -0.16 -31.47 21.59
N SER A 92 -0.61 -31.39 20.34
CA SER A 92 0.17 -31.78 19.16
C SER A 92 1.06 -30.65 18.63
N VAL A 93 0.87 -29.40 19.09
CA VAL A 93 1.63 -28.25 18.60
C VAL A 93 2.99 -28.17 19.31
N LYS A 94 4.07 -28.30 18.54
CA LYS A 94 5.43 -28.31 19.07
C LYS A 94 6.07 -26.92 19.02
N LYS A 95 6.92 -26.63 19.99
CA LYS A 95 7.68 -25.38 20.05
C LYS A 95 8.65 -25.24 18.88
N GLU A 96 9.23 -26.35 18.44
CA GLU A 96 10.11 -26.40 17.28
C GLU A 96 9.43 -25.92 15.98
N ASP A 97 8.12 -26.20 15.82
CA ASP A 97 7.37 -25.75 14.65
C ASP A 97 7.14 -24.23 14.67
N TRP A 98 6.93 -23.66 15.86
CA TRP A 98 6.89 -22.22 16.05
C TRP A 98 8.23 -21.58 15.75
N GLU A 99 9.32 -22.08 16.32
CA GLU A 99 10.68 -21.57 16.07
C GLU A 99 11.07 -21.64 14.60
N LYS A 100 10.72 -22.73 13.89
CA LYS A 100 10.87 -22.83 12.44
C LYS A 100 10.07 -21.79 11.68
N SER A 101 8.86 -21.46 12.15
CA SER A 101 8.04 -20.41 11.53
C SER A 101 8.65 -19.03 11.68
N LEU A 102 9.32 -18.74 12.80
CA LEU A 102 10.06 -17.49 13.01
C LEU A 102 11.29 -17.43 12.12
N LYS A 103 12.08 -18.52 12.04
CA LYS A 103 13.29 -18.58 11.20
C LYS A 103 13.02 -18.25 9.72
N LYS A 104 11.84 -18.56 9.20
CA LYS A 104 11.43 -18.19 7.83
C LYS A 104 11.21 -16.69 7.65
N LEU A 105 11.00 -15.96 8.75
CA LEU A 105 10.70 -14.53 8.74
C LEU A 105 11.84 -13.69 9.34
N THR A 106 13.05 -14.24 9.42
CA THR A 106 14.26 -13.46 9.77
C THR A 106 14.60 -12.47 8.66
N LEU A 107 15.14 -11.32 9.05
CA LEU A 107 15.66 -10.31 8.11
C LEU A 107 17.11 -10.60 7.65
N ALA A 108 17.72 -11.71 8.06
CA ALA A 108 19.08 -12.05 7.62
C ALA A 108 19.25 -12.11 6.08
N PRO A 109 18.32 -12.69 5.28
CA PRO A 109 18.40 -12.63 3.82
C PRO A 109 18.32 -11.21 3.27
N VAL A 110 17.54 -10.33 3.92
CA VAL A 110 17.45 -8.91 3.55
C VAL A 110 18.76 -8.19 3.82
N ALA A 111 19.41 -8.44 4.97
CA ALA A 111 20.73 -7.88 5.29
C ALA A 111 21.78 -8.26 4.23
N LYS A 112 21.79 -9.52 3.79
CA LYS A 112 22.66 -10.00 2.71
C LYS A 112 22.39 -9.25 1.40
N ARG A 113 21.12 -9.19 0.98
CA ARG A 113 20.75 -8.53 -0.27
C ARG A 113 21.03 -7.02 -0.23
N LEU A 114 20.77 -6.38 0.90
CA LEU A 114 21.07 -4.97 1.10
C LEU A 114 22.59 -4.70 1.04
N SER A 115 23.42 -5.58 1.61
CA SER A 115 24.89 -5.50 1.47
C SER A 115 25.34 -5.53 0.03
N GLU A 116 24.79 -6.44 -0.78
CA GLU A 116 25.09 -6.55 -2.23
C GLU A 116 24.71 -5.25 -2.96
N LEU A 117 23.54 -4.69 -2.70
CA LEU A 117 23.04 -3.49 -3.35
C LEU A 117 23.80 -2.22 -2.94
N LEU A 118 24.25 -2.15 -1.69
CA LEU A 118 25.04 -1.02 -1.19
C LEU A 118 26.52 -1.12 -1.59
N GLY A 119 27.03 -2.32 -1.84
CA GLY A 119 28.46 -2.57 -2.07
C GLY A 119 29.29 -2.43 -0.78
N GLN A 120 28.66 -2.55 0.38
CA GLN A 120 29.31 -2.53 1.69
C GLN A 120 28.63 -3.48 2.66
N GLU A 121 29.31 -3.85 3.75
CA GLU A 121 28.76 -4.71 4.79
C GLU A 121 27.56 -4.04 5.47
N VAL A 122 26.46 -4.79 5.58
CA VAL A 122 25.34 -4.51 6.49
C VAL A 122 25.50 -5.40 7.70
N ILE A 123 25.77 -4.80 8.85
CA ILE A 123 25.86 -5.52 10.12
C ILE A 123 24.45 -5.98 10.48
N PHE A 124 24.29 -7.24 10.86
CA PHE A 124 22.99 -7.79 11.22
C PHE A 124 22.92 -8.13 12.71
N ALA A 125 21.88 -7.66 13.41
CA ALA A 125 21.60 -8.01 14.78
C ALA A 125 20.64 -9.20 14.87
N SER A 126 20.89 -10.11 15.81
CA SER A 126 20.06 -11.30 16.03
C SER A 126 18.79 -11.03 16.85
N ASP A 127 18.61 -9.82 17.33
CA ASP A 127 17.46 -9.35 18.09
C ASP A 127 17.09 -7.89 17.70
N VAL A 128 16.05 -7.36 18.31
CA VAL A 128 15.54 -5.99 18.00
C VAL A 128 16.07 -4.97 19.02
N VAL A 129 15.99 -5.30 20.32
CA VAL A 129 16.38 -4.42 21.44
C VAL A 129 17.16 -5.17 22.52
N GLY A 130 17.58 -6.40 22.23
CA GLY A 130 18.35 -7.25 23.15
C GLY A 130 19.82 -6.87 23.22
N GLU A 131 20.61 -7.74 23.83
CA GLU A 131 22.05 -7.49 24.07
C GLU A 131 22.83 -7.33 22.76
N ASP A 132 22.52 -8.13 21.74
CA ASP A 132 23.23 -8.08 20.46
C ASP A 132 22.98 -6.77 19.71
N ALA A 133 21.71 -6.36 19.59
CA ALA A 133 21.33 -5.08 18.96
C ALA A 133 21.93 -3.89 19.69
N GLN A 134 21.84 -3.86 21.03
CA GLN A 134 22.38 -2.79 21.86
C GLN A 134 23.91 -2.67 21.71
N ALA A 135 24.63 -3.79 21.76
CA ALA A 135 26.10 -3.81 21.64
C ALA A 135 26.53 -3.35 20.22
N LYS A 136 25.88 -3.85 19.18
CA LYS A 136 26.19 -3.48 17.79
C LYS A 136 25.84 -2.02 17.49
N ALA A 137 24.70 -1.53 17.99
CA ALA A 137 24.32 -0.12 17.88
C ALA A 137 25.30 0.80 18.62
N ALA A 138 25.77 0.41 19.81
CA ALA A 138 26.75 1.18 20.55
C ALA A 138 28.08 1.30 19.80
N ALA A 139 28.54 0.21 19.17
CA ALA A 139 29.80 0.15 18.43
C ALA A 139 29.73 0.74 17.01
N LEU A 140 28.53 1.07 16.50
CA LEU A 140 28.31 1.53 15.14
C LEU A 140 28.96 2.89 14.88
N LYS A 141 29.68 3.01 13.77
CA LYS A 141 30.41 4.23 13.38
C LYS A 141 29.71 4.95 12.22
N PRO A 142 29.93 6.27 12.05
CA PRO A 142 29.49 7.01 10.87
C PRO A 142 29.85 6.29 9.56
N GLY A 143 28.91 6.25 8.62
CA GLY A 143 29.04 5.54 7.34
C GLY A 143 28.77 4.04 7.41
N GLN A 144 28.49 3.49 8.58
CA GLN A 144 28.10 2.08 8.75
C GLN A 144 26.59 1.93 8.91
N ILE A 145 26.09 0.75 8.56
CA ILE A 145 24.69 0.37 8.69
C ILE A 145 24.52 -0.93 9.46
N LEU A 146 23.62 -0.91 10.43
CA LEU A 146 23.13 -2.06 11.20
C LEU A 146 21.67 -2.32 10.81
N LEU A 147 21.31 -3.56 10.49
CA LEU A 147 19.93 -3.99 10.37
C LEU A 147 19.54 -4.81 11.60
N LEU A 148 18.49 -4.37 12.29
CA LEU A 148 17.90 -5.10 13.40
C LEU A 148 17.12 -6.31 12.89
N GLU A 149 16.84 -7.29 13.76
CA GLU A 149 15.95 -8.40 13.44
C GLU A 149 14.49 -7.90 13.26
N ASN A 150 13.64 -8.75 12.73
CA ASN A 150 12.24 -8.47 12.44
C ASN A 150 11.52 -7.87 13.66
N THR A 151 11.11 -6.61 13.56
CA THR A 151 10.44 -5.88 14.66
C THR A 151 9.21 -6.60 15.19
N ARG A 152 8.51 -7.38 14.36
CA ARG A 152 7.33 -8.17 14.75
C ARG A 152 7.65 -9.44 15.54
N PHE A 153 8.92 -9.75 15.79
CA PHE A 153 9.28 -10.75 16.77
C PHE A 153 9.06 -10.23 18.20
N GLU A 154 9.02 -8.89 18.36
CA GLU A 154 8.70 -8.26 19.63
C GLU A 154 7.18 -8.21 19.85
N LYS A 155 6.73 -8.71 21.01
CA LYS A 155 5.31 -8.76 21.39
C LYS A 155 4.64 -7.36 21.44
N GLY A 156 5.43 -6.35 21.76
CA GLY A 156 4.98 -4.97 21.90
C GLY A 156 4.87 -4.20 20.59
N GLU A 157 5.44 -4.68 19.48
CA GLU A 157 5.54 -3.93 18.23
C GLU A 157 4.17 -3.47 17.71
N THR A 158 3.26 -4.41 17.47
CA THR A 158 1.93 -4.10 16.92
C THR A 158 0.96 -3.47 17.90
N LYS A 159 1.35 -3.42 19.18
CA LYS A 159 0.57 -2.80 20.27
C LYS A 159 1.03 -1.39 20.59
N ASN A 160 2.03 -0.91 19.86
CA ASN A 160 2.67 0.38 20.13
C ASN A 160 3.16 0.49 21.58
N ASP A 161 3.81 -0.57 22.08
CA ASP A 161 4.29 -0.65 23.45
C ASP A 161 5.35 0.43 23.73
N PRO A 162 5.13 1.31 24.72
CA PRO A 162 6.02 2.44 24.97
C PRO A 162 7.41 2.00 25.48
N GLU A 163 7.54 0.89 26.19
CA GLU A 163 8.84 0.40 26.66
C GLU A 163 9.68 -0.14 25.48
N LEU A 164 9.04 -0.84 24.53
CA LEU A 164 9.72 -1.26 23.31
C LEU A 164 10.13 -0.04 22.46
N ALA A 165 9.25 0.92 22.29
CA ALA A 165 9.53 2.15 21.54
C ALA A 165 10.69 2.93 22.18
N LYS A 166 10.70 3.08 23.51
CA LYS A 166 11.78 3.70 24.28
C LYS A 166 13.10 2.95 24.15
N ALA A 167 13.08 1.61 24.21
CA ALA A 167 14.26 0.79 24.04
C ALA A 167 14.87 0.93 22.64
N MET A 168 14.03 0.95 21.59
CA MET A 168 14.49 1.22 20.22
C MET A 168 15.08 2.64 20.10
N ALA A 169 14.38 3.63 20.62
CA ALA A 169 14.80 5.04 20.56
C ALA A 169 16.12 5.28 21.31
N SER A 170 16.40 4.54 22.40
CA SER A 170 17.62 4.69 23.20
C SER A 170 18.92 4.39 22.42
N MET A 171 18.81 3.72 21.27
CA MET A 171 19.95 3.39 20.41
C MET A 171 20.33 4.51 19.43
N ALA A 172 19.51 5.57 19.31
CA ALA A 172 19.66 6.57 18.25
C ALA A 172 19.43 8.02 18.76
N ASP A 173 19.80 8.98 17.92
CA ASP A 173 19.64 10.43 18.15
C ASP A 173 18.52 11.04 17.34
N LEU A 174 18.10 10.36 16.25
CA LEU A 174 17.11 10.81 15.29
C LEU A 174 16.33 9.62 14.76
N TYR A 175 15.03 9.80 14.53
CA TYR A 175 14.19 8.83 13.85
C TYR A 175 13.84 9.30 12.43
N VAL A 176 14.00 8.41 11.46
CA VAL A 176 13.60 8.63 10.07
C VAL A 176 12.58 7.58 9.67
N SER A 177 11.38 8.01 9.29
CA SER A 177 10.33 7.15 8.76
C SER A 177 10.41 7.11 7.23
N ASP A 178 10.59 5.91 6.67
CA ASP A 178 10.70 5.71 5.22
C ASP A 178 9.93 4.47 4.72
N ALA A 179 8.87 4.10 5.44
CA ALA A 179 8.06 2.91 5.17
C ALA A 179 6.58 3.28 5.04
N PHE A 180 6.20 3.93 3.93
CA PHE A 180 4.83 4.43 3.74
C PHE A 180 3.77 3.33 3.88
N GLY A 181 4.03 2.11 3.41
CA GLY A 181 3.12 0.97 3.58
C GLY A 181 2.82 0.58 5.04
N ALA A 182 3.59 1.10 6.01
CA ALA A 182 3.42 0.79 7.43
C ALA A 182 2.86 1.96 8.26
N VAL A 183 2.80 3.20 7.71
CA VAL A 183 2.46 4.41 8.49
C VAL A 183 0.99 4.53 8.89
N HIS A 184 0.09 3.73 8.29
CA HIS A 184 -1.33 3.71 8.64
C HIS A 184 -1.61 3.04 9.99
N ARG A 185 -0.61 2.43 10.62
CA ARG A 185 -0.74 1.76 11.92
C ARG A 185 0.21 2.36 12.94
N ALA A 186 -0.32 2.67 14.12
CA ALA A 186 0.49 3.07 15.25
C ALA A 186 1.17 1.83 15.85
N HIS A 187 2.37 1.50 15.36
CA HIS A 187 3.25 0.48 15.93
C HIS A 187 4.43 1.13 16.66
N ALA A 188 5.10 0.38 17.53
CA ALA A 188 6.25 0.91 18.27
C ALA A 188 7.31 1.48 17.33
N SER A 189 7.65 0.78 16.23
CA SER A 189 8.68 1.19 15.27
C SER A 189 8.21 2.23 14.23
N THR A 190 6.90 2.52 14.11
CA THR A 190 6.39 3.46 13.11
C THR A 190 5.95 4.79 13.70
N ALA A 191 5.36 4.78 14.91
CA ALA A 191 4.83 5.97 15.58
C ALA A 191 5.37 6.12 17.00
N GLY A 192 5.48 5.02 17.77
CA GLY A 192 5.87 5.05 19.18
C GLY A 192 7.23 5.68 19.42
N VAL A 193 8.23 5.39 18.59
CA VAL A 193 9.59 5.93 18.70
C VAL A 193 9.64 7.45 18.57
N ALA A 194 8.69 8.08 17.87
CA ALA A 194 8.62 9.52 17.71
C ALA A 194 8.27 10.27 19.02
N ALA A 195 7.79 9.56 20.04
CA ALA A 195 7.61 10.13 21.37
C ALA A 195 8.95 10.38 22.11
N TYR A 196 10.04 9.77 21.65
CA TYR A 196 11.33 9.81 22.30
C TYR A 196 12.46 10.42 21.46
N LEU A 197 12.27 10.54 20.14
CA LEU A 197 13.24 11.08 19.20
C LEU A 197 12.61 12.13 18.29
N PRO A 198 13.37 13.14 17.87
CA PRO A 198 12.96 13.96 16.72
C PRO A 198 12.70 13.04 15.53
N ALA A 199 11.57 13.24 14.85
CA ALA A 199 11.10 12.35 13.80
C ALA A 199 10.91 13.11 12.48
N VAL A 200 11.51 12.63 11.40
CA VAL A 200 11.41 13.23 10.07
C VAL A 200 11.14 12.16 9.01
N SER A 201 10.71 12.58 7.82
CA SER A 201 10.48 11.65 6.70
C SER A 201 11.77 11.32 5.95
N GLY A 202 11.88 10.10 5.46
CA GLY A 202 12.78 9.75 4.37
C GLY A 202 12.22 10.16 3.02
N PHE A 203 12.97 9.94 1.96
CA PHE A 203 12.60 10.36 0.60
C PHE A 203 11.40 9.60 0.04
N LEU A 204 11.20 8.33 0.46
CA LEU A 204 10.05 7.56 0.02
C LEU A 204 8.75 8.16 0.57
N ILE A 205 8.70 8.44 1.87
CA ILE A 205 7.52 9.10 2.49
C ILE A 205 7.35 10.51 1.95
N GLN A 206 8.43 11.29 1.80
CA GLN A 206 8.37 12.62 1.20
C GLN A 206 7.67 12.57 -0.16
N LYS A 207 8.09 11.66 -1.04
CA LYS A 207 7.50 11.50 -2.37
C LYS A 207 6.02 11.12 -2.32
N GLU A 208 5.63 10.22 -1.42
CA GLU A 208 4.22 9.84 -1.23
C GLU A 208 3.38 11.03 -0.76
N LEU A 209 3.86 11.81 0.20
CA LEU A 209 3.16 13.00 0.69
C LEU A 209 3.06 14.11 -0.37
N GLU A 210 4.09 14.25 -1.20
CA GLU A 210 4.10 15.21 -2.31
C GLU A 210 3.03 14.88 -3.35
N PHE A 211 2.96 13.62 -3.79
CA PHE A 211 2.02 13.20 -4.83
C PHE A 211 0.61 12.97 -4.30
N LEU A 212 0.43 12.10 -3.30
CA LEU A 212 -0.89 11.82 -2.75
C LEU A 212 -1.45 13.00 -1.98
N GLY A 213 -0.63 13.65 -1.15
CA GLY A 213 -1.04 14.83 -0.39
C GLY A 213 -1.38 16.00 -1.29
N GLY A 214 -0.55 16.27 -2.29
CA GLY A 214 -0.81 17.28 -3.30
C GLY A 214 -2.10 17.05 -4.08
N ALA A 215 -2.34 15.78 -4.47
CA ALA A 215 -3.56 15.40 -5.20
C ALA A 215 -4.85 15.54 -4.39
N ILE A 216 -4.77 15.41 -3.06
CA ILE A 216 -5.95 15.59 -2.18
C ILE A 216 -6.12 17.05 -1.78
N ALA A 217 -5.04 17.72 -1.36
CA ALA A 217 -5.13 19.07 -0.81
C ALA A 217 -5.27 20.17 -1.89
N ASN A 218 -4.57 20.03 -3.01
CA ASN A 218 -4.54 21.03 -4.07
C ASN A 218 -4.30 20.39 -5.46
N PRO A 219 -5.24 19.58 -5.98
CA PRO A 219 -5.06 18.92 -7.26
C PRO A 219 -5.02 19.91 -8.43
N LYS A 220 -4.18 19.61 -9.43
CA LYS A 220 -4.34 20.22 -10.75
C LYS A 220 -5.65 19.72 -11.36
N ARG A 221 -6.58 20.62 -11.59
CA ARG A 221 -7.94 20.23 -12.09
C ARG A 221 -8.00 20.14 -13.61
N PRO A 222 -8.92 19.31 -14.16
CA PRO A 222 -9.86 18.43 -13.44
C PRO A 222 -9.17 17.29 -12.68
N LEU A 223 -9.69 16.96 -11.49
CA LEU A 223 -9.31 15.77 -10.74
C LEU A 223 -10.22 14.61 -11.10
N VAL A 224 -9.67 13.58 -11.70
CA VAL A 224 -10.38 12.35 -12.05
C VAL A 224 -9.92 11.23 -11.12
N ALA A 225 -10.85 10.57 -10.44
CA ALA A 225 -10.58 9.40 -9.63
C ALA A 225 -11.13 8.15 -10.32
N ILE A 226 -10.28 7.14 -10.50
CA ILE A 226 -10.65 5.84 -11.06
C ILE A 226 -10.63 4.81 -9.95
N LEU A 227 -11.77 4.21 -9.66
CA LEU A 227 -11.94 3.20 -8.62
C LEU A 227 -12.40 1.90 -9.24
N GLY A 228 -11.65 0.86 -9.00
CA GLY A 228 -11.94 -0.50 -9.42
C GLY A 228 -11.73 -1.50 -8.30
N GLY A 229 -11.60 -2.77 -8.67
CA GLY A 229 -11.48 -3.88 -7.75
C GLY A 229 -12.81 -4.60 -7.49
N SER A 230 -12.82 -5.54 -6.53
CA SER A 230 -13.93 -6.50 -6.42
C SER A 230 -15.11 -6.02 -5.57
N LYS A 231 -14.91 -5.12 -4.60
CA LYS A 231 -15.90 -4.85 -3.54
C LYS A 231 -16.11 -3.37 -3.27
N VAL A 232 -17.36 -2.92 -3.26
CA VAL A 232 -17.77 -1.57 -2.82
C VAL A 232 -17.42 -1.37 -1.36
N SER A 233 -17.69 -2.36 -0.50
CA SER A 233 -17.44 -2.29 0.95
C SER A 233 -16.01 -1.91 1.31
N SER A 234 -15.04 -2.29 0.48
CA SER A 234 -13.63 -1.95 0.69
C SER A 234 -13.25 -0.53 0.27
N LYS A 235 -14.14 0.21 -0.40
CA LYS A 235 -13.89 1.53 -0.99
C LYS A 235 -14.78 2.64 -0.43
N ILE A 236 -15.62 2.34 0.55
CA ILE A 236 -16.62 3.28 1.10
C ILE A 236 -15.97 4.60 1.53
N GLY A 237 -14.93 4.52 2.34
CA GLY A 237 -14.23 5.71 2.83
C GLY A 237 -13.61 6.53 1.71
N VAL A 238 -13.00 5.84 0.72
CA VAL A 238 -12.42 6.48 -0.47
C VAL A 238 -13.48 7.18 -1.30
N ILE A 239 -14.60 6.51 -1.60
CA ILE A 239 -15.70 7.11 -2.39
C ILE A 239 -16.25 8.34 -1.68
N ASN A 240 -16.51 8.25 -0.37
CA ASN A 240 -17.02 9.38 0.41
C ASN A 240 -16.07 10.57 0.37
N ASN A 241 -14.77 10.37 0.56
CA ASN A 241 -13.79 11.46 0.53
C ASN A 241 -13.63 12.04 -0.88
N LEU A 242 -13.57 11.19 -1.91
CA LEU A 242 -13.42 11.65 -3.29
C LEU A 242 -14.64 12.40 -3.81
N LEU A 243 -15.84 12.10 -3.32
CA LEU A 243 -17.04 12.90 -3.63
C LEU A 243 -16.95 14.35 -3.14
N GLU A 244 -16.10 14.64 -2.15
CA GLU A 244 -15.88 16.02 -1.69
C GLU A 244 -14.85 16.79 -2.54
N ILE A 245 -13.93 16.09 -3.23
CA ILE A 245 -12.78 16.72 -3.85
C ILE A 245 -12.65 16.50 -5.37
N ALA A 246 -13.18 15.40 -5.91
CA ALA A 246 -13.03 15.05 -7.32
C ALA A 246 -14.05 15.76 -8.23
N ASP A 247 -13.65 16.05 -9.46
CA ASP A 247 -14.54 16.55 -10.51
C ASP A 247 -15.26 15.38 -11.22
N THR A 248 -14.56 14.25 -11.37
CA THR A 248 -15.10 13.03 -11.98
C THR A 248 -14.64 11.80 -11.18
N ILE A 249 -15.57 10.87 -10.95
CA ILE A 249 -15.28 9.56 -10.37
C ILE A 249 -15.69 8.50 -11.39
N ILE A 250 -14.77 7.58 -11.69
CA ILE A 250 -14.96 6.46 -12.61
C ILE A 250 -15.01 5.18 -11.78
N ILE A 251 -16.04 4.38 -11.95
CA ILE A 251 -16.22 3.09 -11.27
C ILE A 251 -16.02 1.95 -12.28
N GLY A 252 -15.14 1.01 -11.95
CA GLY A 252 -14.90 -0.18 -12.75
C GLY A 252 -14.69 -1.42 -11.87
N GLY A 253 -14.27 -2.52 -12.49
CA GLY A 253 -14.05 -3.79 -11.78
C GLY A 253 -15.34 -4.43 -11.27
N GLY A 254 -15.18 -5.43 -10.39
CA GLY A 254 -16.31 -6.18 -9.83
C GLY A 254 -17.28 -5.34 -9.01
N MET A 255 -16.81 -4.26 -8.38
CA MET A 255 -17.65 -3.35 -7.62
C MET A 255 -18.72 -2.66 -8.49
N ALA A 256 -18.48 -2.50 -9.78
CA ALA A 256 -19.44 -1.89 -10.70
C ALA A 256 -20.74 -2.69 -10.82
N TYR A 257 -20.70 -4.00 -10.61
CA TYR A 257 -21.91 -4.84 -10.68
C TYR A 257 -22.88 -4.57 -9.51
N THR A 258 -22.36 -4.22 -8.35
CA THR A 258 -23.19 -3.78 -7.21
C THR A 258 -23.93 -2.46 -7.54
N PHE A 259 -23.25 -1.50 -8.18
CA PHE A 259 -23.90 -0.28 -8.69
C PHE A 259 -24.95 -0.59 -9.77
N SER A 260 -24.63 -1.48 -10.71
CA SER A 260 -25.56 -1.88 -11.77
C SER A 260 -26.82 -2.56 -11.21
N ALA A 261 -26.66 -3.49 -10.28
CA ALA A 261 -27.78 -4.16 -9.59
C ALA A 261 -28.61 -3.16 -8.76
N ALA A 262 -27.97 -2.19 -8.11
CA ALA A 262 -28.65 -1.13 -7.36
C ALA A 262 -29.59 -0.29 -8.26
N MET A 263 -29.26 -0.14 -9.55
CA MET A 263 -30.10 0.53 -10.54
C MET A 263 -31.12 -0.41 -11.21
N GLY A 264 -31.26 -1.65 -10.74
CA GLY A 264 -32.21 -2.64 -11.28
C GLY A 264 -31.66 -3.48 -12.44
N GLY A 265 -30.36 -3.41 -12.72
CA GLY A 265 -29.71 -4.20 -13.76
C GLY A 265 -29.56 -5.68 -13.37
N LYS A 266 -29.50 -6.56 -14.38
CA LYS A 266 -29.16 -7.98 -14.24
C LYS A 266 -27.65 -8.14 -14.30
N VAL A 267 -27.09 -8.82 -13.31
CA VAL A 267 -25.64 -9.01 -13.19
C VAL A 267 -25.21 -10.49 -13.25
N GLY A 268 -26.16 -11.42 -13.48
CA GLY A 268 -25.90 -12.85 -13.58
C GLY A 268 -25.20 -13.39 -12.33
N ASN A 269 -24.12 -14.14 -12.54
CA ASN A 269 -23.27 -14.70 -11.47
C ASN A 269 -22.12 -13.77 -11.07
N SER A 270 -22.13 -12.50 -11.52
CA SER A 270 -21.08 -11.53 -11.19
C SER A 270 -20.97 -11.29 -9.69
N LEU A 271 -19.81 -10.79 -9.26
CA LEU A 271 -19.61 -10.34 -7.89
C LEU A 271 -20.71 -9.32 -7.51
N LEU A 272 -21.40 -9.58 -6.42
CA LEU A 272 -22.48 -8.73 -5.92
C LEU A 272 -22.43 -8.64 -4.40
N GLU A 273 -22.39 -7.41 -3.90
CA GLU A 273 -22.57 -7.13 -2.48
C GLU A 273 -23.99 -6.57 -2.26
N ALA A 274 -24.97 -7.46 -2.11
CA ALA A 274 -26.39 -7.08 -2.00
C ALA A 274 -26.67 -6.10 -0.84
N ASP A 275 -25.98 -6.24 0.27
CA ASP A 275 -26.09 -5.37 1.45
C ASP A 275 -25.60 -3.92 1.17
N TRP A 276 -24.90 -3.70 0.07
CA TRP A 276 -24.33 -2.41 -0.32
C TRP A 276 -25.04 -1.75 -1.50
N MET A 277 -26.16 -2.30 -1.95
CA MET A 277 -26.93 -1.73 -3.07
C MET A 277 -27.56 -0.37 -2.70
N ASP A 278 -28.12 -0.25 -1.49
CA ASP A 278 -28.69 1.03 -1.04
C ASP A 278 -27.61 2.10 -0.87
N TYR A 279 -26.45 1.73 -0.34
CA TYR A 279 -25.29 2.63 -0.29
C TYR A 279 -24.88 3.08 -1.72
N SER A 280 -24.85 2.18 -2.69
CA SER A 280 -24.50 2.51 -4.07
C SER A 280 -25.47 3.49 -4.71
N LYS A 281 -26.78 3.36 -4.45
CA LYS A 281 -27.81 4.35 -4.83
C LYS A 281 -27.55 5.72 -4.20
N ASP A 282 -27.25 5.73 -2.90
CA ASP A 282 -26.95 6.95 -2.17
C ASP A 282 -25.71 7.67 -2.73
N MET A 283 -24.68 6.92 -3.15
CA MET A 283 -23.48 7.50 -3.77
C MET A 283 -23.77 8.13 -5.12
N ILE A 284 -24.63 7.52 -5.94
CA ILE A 284 -25.09 8.10 -7.22
C ILE A 284 -25.81 9.43 -6.95
N ALA A 285 -26.76 9.43 -6.01
CA ALA A 285 -27.52 10.63 -5.65
C ALA A 285 -26.62 11.74 -5.06
N LYS A 286 -25.66 11.38 -4.22
CA LYS A 286 -24.70 12.34 -3.65
C LYS A 286 -23.79 12.94 -4.72
N ALA A 287 -23.30 12.14 -5.66
CA ALA A 287 -22.49 12.63 -6.76
C ALA A 287 -23.26 13.68 -7.58
N GLU A 288 -24.51 13.39 -7.94
CA GLU A 288 -25.38 14.31 -8.64
C GLU A 288 -25.61 15.61 -7.86
N ALA A 289 -25.95 15.51 -6.57
CA ALA A 289 -26.17 16.65 -5.69
C ALA A 289 -24.95 17.56 -5.54
N LYS A 290 -23.75 16.99 -5.61
CA LYS A 290 -22.46 17.71 -5.50
C LYS A 290 -21.92 18.19 -6.85
N GLY A 291 -22.57 17.84 -7.95
CA GLY A 291 -22.07 18.15 -9.30
C GLY A 291 -20.83 17.34 -9.69
N VAL A 292 -20.55 16.23 -8.99
CA VAL A 292 -19.47 15.32 -9.35
C VAL A 292 -19.96 14.37 -10.44
N LYS A 293 -19.20 14.27 -11.52
CA LYS A 293 -19.51 13.37 -12.62
C LYS A 293 -19.17 11.94 -12.24
N LEU A 294 -20.16 11.13 -11.91
CA LEU A 294 -19.98 9.70 -11.61
C LEU A 294 -20.20 8.88 -12.88
N LEU A 295 -19.16 8.23 -13.39
CA LEU A 295 -19.20 7.38 -14.57
C LEU A 295 -19.25 5.91 -14.16
N LEU A 296 -20.28 5.22 -14.62
CA LEU A 296 -20.50 3.79 -14.48
C LEU A 296 -20.35 3.10 -15.83
N PRO A 297 -20.01 1.80 -15.87
CA PRO A 297 -19.94 1.07 -17.13
C PRO A 297 -21.28 1.10 -17.88
N VAL A 298 -21.21 1.28 -19.21
CA VAL A 298 -22.36 1.24 -20.12
C VAL A 298 -22.45 -0.10 -20.84
N ASP A 299 -21.37 -0.84 -20.91
CA ASP A 299 -21.27 -2.20 -21.41
C ASP A 299 -20.27 -3.04 -20.61
N THR A 300 -20.33 -4.34 -20.77
CA THR A 300 -19.55 -5.31 -19.98
C THR A 300 -19.11 -6.45 -20.89
N VAL A 301 -17.87 -6.89 -20.73
CA VAL A 301 -17.41 -8.19 -21.23
C VAL A 301 -17.74 -9.23 -20.18
N CYS A 302 -18.70 -10.11 -20.47
CA CYS A 302 -19.08 -11.21 -19.59
C CYS A 302 -18.63 -12.55 -20.14
N ALA A 303 -18.46 -13.51 -19.25
CA ALA A 303 -17.96 -14.85 -19.54
C ALA A 303 -18.86 -15.93 -18.94
N ASP A 304 -18.82 -17.14 -19.50
CA ASP A 304 -19.58 -18.31 -19.03
C ASP A 304 -18.95 -18.98 -17.81
N LYS A 305 -17.71 -18.63 -17.48
CA LYS A 305 -16.97 -19.13 -16.28
C LYS A 305 -15.82 -18.20 -15.93
N PHE A 306 -15.34 -18.26 -14.71
CA PHE A 306 -14.13 -17.56 -14.27
C PHE A 306 -12.87 -18.34 -14.69
N ALA A 307 -12.43 -18.16 -15.93
CA ALA A 307 -11.24 -18.78 -16.49
C ALA A 307 -10.66 -17.99 -17.67
N ALA A 308 -9.37 -18.09 -17.89
CA ALA A 308 -8.67 -17.40 -18.98
C ALA A 308 -9.17 -17.83 -20.38
N ASP A 309 -9.67 -19.06 -20.52
CA ASP A 309 -10.19 -19.67 -21.73
C ASP A 309 -11.72 -19.65 -21.84
N ALA A 310 -12.40 -18.87 -20.99
CA ALA A 310 -13.86 -18.78 -20.99
C ALA A 310 -14.39 -18.21 -22.31
N ASN A 311 -15.58 -18.66 -22.72
CA ASN A 311 -16.31 -17.98 -23.78
C ASN A 311 -16.77 -16.62 -23.26
N SER A 312 -16.66 -15.59 -24.10
CA SER A 312 -17.02 -14.23 -23.72
C SER A 312 -17.90 -13.54 -24.74
N GLN A 313 -18.69 -12.60 -24.28
CA GLN A 313 -19.49 -11.71 -25.12
C GLN A 313 -19.60 -10.32 -24.48
N VAL A 314 -19.88 -9.33 -25.32
CA VAL A 314 -20.17 -7.97 -24.86
C VAL A 314 -21.68 -7.82 -24.73
N VAL A 315 -22.13 -7.32 -23.59
CA VAL A 315 -23.53 -7.00 -23.32
C VAL A 315 -23.65 -5.59 -22.77
N LYS A 316 -24.83 -4.98 -22.84
CA LYS A 316 -25.06 -3.73 -22.13
C LYS A 316 -24.95 -3.93 -20.62
N ALA A 317 -24.51 -2.89 -19.93
CA ALA A 317 -24.46 -2.92 -18.47
C ALA A 317 -25.85 -3.20 -17.90
N GLY A 318 -25.95 -4.14 -16.97
CA GLY A 318 -27.22 -4.59 -16.40
C GLY A 318 -28.00 -5.59 -17.25
N GLU A 319 -27.41 -6.14 -18.31
CA GLU A 319 -28.01 -7.17 -19.15
C GLU A 319 -27.16 -8.47 -19.21
N ILE A 320 -26.42 -8.77 -18.14
CA ILE A 320 -25.62 -9.99 -18.08
C ILE A 320 -26.56 -11.21 -17.96
N PRO A 321 -26.46 -12.20 -18.87
CA PRO A 321 -27.33 -13.38 -18.87
C PRO A 321 -27.14 -14.23 -17.61
N ASP A 322 -28.19 -14.99 -17.25
CA ASP A 322 -28.11 -15.99 -16.18
C ASP A 322 -26.99 -17.01 -16.50
N GLY A 323 -26.21 -17.37 -15.49
CA GLY A 323 -25.08 -18.27 -15.64
C GLY A 323 -23.79 -17.63 -16.18
N TRP A 324 -23.83 -16.37 -16.56
CA TRP A 324 -22.67 -15.60 -16.99
C TRP A 324 -22.23 -14.60 -15.91
N GLU A 325 -20.98 -14.23 -15.93
CA GLU A 325 -20.40 -13.25 -15.00
C GLU A 325 -19.56 -12.19 -15.72
N GLY A 326 -19.62 -10.97 -15.25
CA GLY A 326 -18.81 -9.87 -15.79
C GLY A 326 -17.36 -9.99 -15.36
N LEU A 327 -16.43 -9.87 -16.31
CA LEU A 327 -14.98 -9.98 -16.05
C LEU A 327 -14.18 -8.76 -16.51
N ASP A 328 -14.74 -7.88 -17.36
CA ASP A 328 -14.10 -6.64 -17.79
C ASP A 328 -15.14 -5.62 -18.23
N ILE A 329 -14.74 -4.35 -18.35
CA ILE A 329 -15.54 -3.31 -19.00
C ILE A 329 -15.57 -3.53 -20.51
N GLY A 330 -16.69 -3.16 -21.14
CA GLY A 330 -16.85 -3.27 -22.59
C GLY A 330 -16.23 -2.11 -23.37
N PRO A 331 -16.21 -2.20 -24.71
CA PRO A 331 -15.53 -1.23 -25.57
C PRO A 331 -16.14 0.19 -25.53
N GLU A 332 -17.46 0.31 -25.34
CA GLU A 332 -18.10 1.63 -25.19
C GLU A 332 -17.73 2.29 -23.86
N THR A 333 -17.62 1.49 -22.79
CA THR A 333 -17.12 1.94 -21.48
C THR A 333 -15.66 2.36 -21.56
N VAL A 334 -14.81 1.59 -22.25
CA VAL A 334 -13.42 1.94 -22.50
C VAL A 334 -13.33 3.32 -23.14
N LYS A 335 -14.09 3.56 -24.21
CA LYS A 335 -14.10 4.87 -24.87
C LYS A 335 -14.54 5.98 -23.91
N LEU A 336 -15.61 5.77 -23.17
CA LEU A 336 -16.14 6.73 -22.20
C LEU A 336 -15.09 7.10 -21.14
N TYR A 337 -14.36 6.11 -20.60
CA TYR A 337 -13.37 6.32 -19.56
C TYR A 337 -12.09 6.96 -20.08
N CYS A 338 -11.62 6.54 -21.26
CA CYS A 338 -10.48 7.17 -21.92
C CYS A 338 -10.75 8.64 -22.26
N ASP A 339 -11.95 8.97 -22.76
CA ASP A 339 -12.35 10.35 -23.03
C ASP A 339 -12.37 11.19 -21.73
N ALA A 340 -12.81 10.60 -20.61
CA ALA A 340 -12.90 11.30 -19.33
C ALA A 340 -11.52 11.62 -18.72
N VAL A 341 -10.48 10.88 -19.04
CA VAL A 341 -9.12 11.14 -18.52
C VAL A 341 -8.27 11.98 -19.47
N ALA A 342 -8.68 12.16 -20.70
CA ALA A 342 -7.89 12.83 -21.73
C ALA A 342 -7.48 14.26 -21.35
N ASP A 343 -8.41 15.02 -20.75
CA ASP A 343 -8.22 16.42 -20.35
C ASP A 343 -7.98 16.58 -18.84
N ALA A 344 -7.71 15.48 -18.12
CA ALA A 344 -7.48 15.54 -16.68
C ALA A 344 -6.21 16.31 -16.34
N GLY A 345 -6.22 17.06 -15.25
CA GLY A 345 -5.04 17.66 -14.66
C GLY A 345 -4.35 16.73 -13.66
N THR A 346 -5.15 15.96 -12.92
CA THR A 346 -4.69 14.94 -11.96
C THR A 346 -5.58 13.71 -12.09
N VAL A 347 -4.98 12.53 -12.11
CA VAL A 347 -5.69 11.25 -12.06
C VAL A 347 -5.19 10.42 -10.91
N ILE A 348 -6.11 9.96 -10.06
CA ILE A 348 -5.85 8.96 -9.02
C ILE A 348 -6.51 7.66 -9.47
N TRP A 349 -5.75 6.60 -9.58
CA TRP A 349 -6.27 5.28 -9.98
C TRP A 349 -6.02 4.23 -8.89
N ASN A 350 -7.10 3.63 -8.39
CA ASN A 350 -7.07 2.59 -7.36
C ASN A 350 -8.01 1.43 -7.69
N GLY A 351 -7.47 0.34 -8.18
CA GLY A 351 -8.17 -0.89 -8.56
C GLY A 351 -8.35 -1.07 -10.08
N PRO A 352 -8.11 -2.28 -10.60
CA PRO A 352 -8.22 -2.58 -12.03
C PRO A 352 -9.69 -2.53 -12.51
N MET A 353 -9.86 -2.42 -13.83
CA MET A 353 -11.18 -2.35 -14.48
C MET A 353 -11.78 -3.72 -14.75
N GLY A 354 -10.97 -4.77 -14.78
CA GLY A 354 -11.36 -6.14 -15.03
C GLY A 354 -10.36 -7.13 -14.45
N VAL A 355 -10.51 -8.39 -14.80
CA VAL A 355 -9.61 -9.51 -14.38
C VAL A 355 -8.36 -9.48 -15.26
N PHE A 356 -7.47 -8.53 -15.00
CA PHE A 356 -6.29 -8.26 -15.82
C PHE A 356 -5.27 -9.41 -15.85
N GLU A 357 -5.37 -10.34 -14.93
CA GLU A 357 -4.56 -11.57 -14.88
C GLU A 357 -4.89 -12.51 -16.06
N PHE A 358 -6.08 -12.37 -16.64
CA PHE A 358 -6.49 -13.10 -17.83
C PHE A 358 -6.41 -12.19 -19.06
N PRO A 359 -5.55 -12.48 -20.05
CA PRO A 359 -5.35 -11.60 -21.21
C PRO A 359 -6.66 -11.23 -21.95
N ALA A 360 -7.64 -12.14 -21.98
CA ALA A 360 -8.94 -11.89 -22.61
C ALA A 360 -9.76 -10.81 -21.88
N PHE A 361 -9.52 -10.59 -20.60
CA PHE A 361 -10.25 -9.67 -19.70
C PHE A 361 -9.38 -8.57 -19.12
N ALA A 362 -8.18 -8.33 -19.72
CA ALA A 362 -7.27 -7.27 -19.37
C ALA A 362 -7.44 -6.00 -20.19
N LYS A 363 -8.22 -6.05 -21.26
CA LYS A 363 -8.32 -4.98 -22.29
C LYS A 363 -8.83 -3.64 -21.72
N GLY A 364 -9.76 -3.69 -20.79
CA GLY A 364 -10.28 -2.50 -20.14
C GLY A 364 -9.23 -1.81 -19.28
N THR A 365 -8.50 -2.58 -18.49
CA THR A 365 -7.39 -2.09 -17.65
C THR A 365 -6.23 -1.57 -18.52
N GLU A 366 -5.90 -2.29 -19.59
CA GLU A 366 -4.85 -1.90 -20.53
C GLU A 366 -5.17 -0.58 -21.23
N ALA A 367 -6.39 -0.43 -21.73
CA ALA A 367 -6.82 0.79 -22.42
C ALA A 367 -6.79 2.03 -21.51
N VAL A 368 -7.20 1.89 -20.25
CA VAL A 368 -7.08 2.96 -19.25
C VAL A 368 -5.61 3.30 -19.00
N ALA A 369 -4.74 2.29 -18.79
CA ALA A 369 -3.31 2.51 -18.59
C ALA A 369 -2.66 3.21 -19.80
N GLU A 370 -3.03 2.79 -21.02
CA GLU A 370 -2.56 3.40 -22.25
C GLU A 370 -3.03 4.87 -22.37
N ALA A 371 -4.31 5.16 -22.06
CA ALA A 371 -4.83 6.52 -22.06
C ALA A 371 -4.06 7.41 -21.06
N LEU A 372 -3.82 6.91 -19.85
CA LEU A 372 -3.03 7.64 -18.85
C LEU A 372 -1.58 7.88 -19.28
N SER A 373 -1.00 6.96 -20.06
CA SER A 373 0.37 7.11 -20.58
C SER A 373 0.51 8.23 -21.63
N LYS A 374 -0.60 8.70 -22.18
CA LYS A 374 -0.67 9.70 -23.24
C LYS A 374 -1.15 11.08 -22.76
N THR A 375 -1.59 11.19 -21.52
CA THR A 375 -2.05 12.46 -20.94
C THR A 375 -0.92 13.21 -20.27
N ASP A 376 -1.04 14.56 -20.21
CA ASP A 376 -0.15 15.44 -19.42
C ASP A 376 -0.59 15.55 -17.94
N ALA A 377 -1.54 14.74 -17.52
CA ALA A 377 -2.00 14.72 -16.13
C ALA A 377 -0.93 14.18 -15.17
N ILE A 378 -1.00 14.62 -13.92
CA ILE A 378 -0.31 13.95 -12.82
C ILE A 378 -1.03 12.63 -12.56
N THR A 379 -0.41 11.51 -12.89
CA THR A 379 -1.00 10.17 -12.77
C THR A 379 -0.46 9.44 -11.54
N ILE A 380 -1.36 9.15 -10.60
CA ILE A 380 -1.02 8.51 -9.32
C ILE A 380 -1.73 7.16 -9.25
N ILE A 381 -0.94 6.10 -9.17
CA ILE A 381 -1.44 4.73 -9.06
C ILE A 381 -1.39 4.31 -7.60
N GLY A 382 -2.53 4.00 -7.01
CA GLY A 382 -2.65 3.53 -5.63
C GLY A 382 -3.17 2.09 -5.57
N GLY A 383 -2.70 1.35 -4.56
CA GLY A 383 -3.08 -0.04 -4.35
C GLY A 383 -2.25 -1.07 -5.10
N GLY A 384 -2.11 -2.24 -4.48
CA GLY A 384 -1.23 -3.31 -5.00
C GLY A 384 -1.66 -3.85 -6.36
N ASP A 385 -2.95 -4.05 -6.56
CA ASP A 385 -3.49 -4.63 -7.81
C ASP A 385 -3.33 -3.66 -8.99
N SER A 386 -3.54 -2.36 -8.76
CA SER A 386 -3.33 -1.34 -9.82
C SER A 386 -1.86 -1.22 -10.18
N ALA A 387 -0.97 -1.22 -9.18
CA ALA A 387 0.48 -1.20 -9.40
C ALA A 387 0.93 -2.44 -10.19
N ALA A 388 0.45 -3.63 -9.80
CA ALA A 388 0.74 -4.87 -10.51
C ALA A 388 0.22 -4.85 -11.95
N ALA A 389 -0.99 -4.31 -12.17
CA ALA A 389 -1.58 -4.20 -13.50
C ALA A 389 -0.74 -3.30 -14.42
N VAL A 390 -0.38 -2.09 -14.01
CA VAL A 390 0.42 -1.17 -14.85
C VAL A 390 1.83 -1.68 -15.10
N GLU A 391 2.41 -2.44 -14.15
CA GLU A 391 3.69 -3.12 -14.35
C GLU A 391 3.59 -4.26 -15.35
N GLN A 392 2.61 -5.18 -15.17
CA GLN A 392 2.40 -6.32 -16.05
C GLN A 392 2.11 -5.89 -17.48
N LEU A 393 1.35 -4.81 -17.65
CA LEU A 393 0.97 -4.26 -18.95
C LEU A 393 2.05 -3.34 -19.57
N GLY A 394 3.16 -3.06 -18.86
CA GLY A 394 4.30 -2.31 -19.39
C GLY A 394 4.14 -0.78 -19.38
N TYR A 395 3.23 -0.25 -18.55
CA TYR A 395 2.98 1.20 -18.44
C TYR A 395 3.54 1.85 -17.17
N ALA A 396 4.22 1.10 -16.30
CA ALA A 396 4.69 1.61 -15.01
C ALA A 396 5.58 2.86 -15.14
N ASP A 397 6.53 2.86 -16.09
CA ASP A 397 7.45 3.97 -16.33
C ASP A 397 6.77 5.21 -16.95
N LYS A 398 5.51 5.09 -17.35
CA LYS A 398 4.71 6.19 -17.92
C LYS A 398 3.85 6.89 -16.88
N MET A 399 3.73 6.32 -15.67
CA MET A 399 2.96 6.91 -14.58
C MET A 399 3.84 7.89 -13.79
N THR A 400 3.26 9.01 -13.36
CA THR A 400 3.98 10.01 -12.57
C THR A 400 4.42 9.45 -11.23
N HIS A 401 3.53 8.70 -10.56
CA HIS A 401 3.80 8.08 -9.28
C HIS A 401 3.03 6.77 -9.11
N ILE A 402 3.73 5.72 -8.68
CA ILE A 402 3.12 4.47 -8.24
C ILE A 402 3.36 4.37 -6.74
N SER A 403 2.28 4.45 -5.96
CA SER A 403 2.37 4.41 -4.51
C SER A 403 2.82 3.04 -4.01
N THR A 404 3.74 3.06 -3.07
CA THR A 404 4.22 1.86 -2.37
C THR A 404 3.36 1.48 -1.17
N GLY A 405 2.36 2.32 -0.85
CA GLY A 405 1.62 2.28 0.41
C GLY A 405 0.61 1.16 0.56
N GLY A 406 0.10 0.59 -0.52
CA GLY A 406 -0.96 -0.44 -0.43
C GLY A 406 -2.16 0.04 0.41
N GLY A 407 -2.34 -0.59 1.59
CA GLY A 407 -3.40 -0.19 2.54
C GLY A 407 -3.25 1.22 3.08
N ALA A 408 -2.02 1.71 3.28
CA ALA A 408 -1.78 3.08 3.72
C ALA A 408 -2.23 4.11 2.68
N SER A 409 -2.00 3.84 1.39
CA SER A 409 -2.49 4.70 0.30
C SER A 409 -4.02 4.77 0.29
N LEU A 410 -4.68 3.64 0.54
CA LEU A 410 -6.13 3.58 0.60
C LEU A 410 -6.67 4.43 1.77
N GLU A 411 -6.13 4.24 2.98
CA GLU A 411 -6.52 5.03 4.15
C GLU A 411 -6.20 6.52 3.99
N PHE A 412 -5.11 6.83 3.30
CA PHE A 412 -4.78 8.21 2.93
C PHE A 412 -5.85 8.83 2.00
N LEU A 413 -6.27 8.09 0.97
CA LEU A 413 -7.34 8.51 0.05
C LEU A 413 -8.72 8.58 0.73
N GLU A 414 -8.91 7.91 1.86
CA GLU A 414 -10.09 8.04 2.72
C GLU A 414 -10.08 9.34 3.54
N GLY A 415 -9.00 10.13 3.48
CA GLY A 415 -8.84 11.33 4.29
C GLY A 415 -8.50 11.03 5.77
N LYS A 416 -8.03 9.82 6.08
CA LYS A 416 -7.64 9.45 7.44
C LYS A 416 -6.25 9.96 7.78
N GLU A 417 -6.08 10.40 9.02
CA GLU A 417 -4.75 10.67 9.56
C GLU A 417 -3.97 9.36 9.69
N LEU A 418 -2.75 9.36 9.15
CA LEU A 418 -1.84 8.22 9.26
C LEU A 418 -0.89 8.42 10.45
N PRO A 419 -0.94 7.58 11.50
CA PRO A 419 -0.17 7.80 12.73
C PRO A 419 1.33 7.96 12.51
N GLY A 420 1.91 7.18 11.57
CA GLY A 420 3.33 7.24 11.25
C GLY A 420 3.74 8.46 10.40
N VAL A 421 2.76 9.26 9.93
CA VAL A 421 2.98 10.58 9.29
C VAL A 421 2.69 11.69 10.30
N ALA A 422 1.61 11.57 11.06
CA ALA A 422 1.20 12.57 12.04
C ALA A 422 2.27 12.81 13.11
N CYS A 423 3.03 11.78 13.49
CA CYS A 423 4.12 11.87 14.46
C CYS A 423 5.39 12.58 13.96
N LEU A 424 5.49 12.88 12.66
CA LEU A 424 6.65 13.56 12.08
C LEU A 424 6.57 15.07 12.33
N LEU A 425 7.74 15.69 12.49
CA LEU A 425 7.88 17.14 12.65
C LEU A 425 7.36 17.86 11.41
N ASP A 426 6.63 18.94 11.64
CA ASP A 426 6.18 19.85 10.59
C ASP A 426 7.35 20.69 10.05
N ALA A 427 7.34 20.99 8.74
CA ALA A 427 8.35 21.81 8.07
C ALA A 427 8.14 23.31 8.30
#